data_6374d6757143c5b7b1d9516ad7b3afe2
#
_entry.id   6374d6757143c5b7b1d9516ad7b3afe2
#
_cell.length_a   1.000
_cell.length_b   1.000
_cell.length_c   1.000
_cell.angle_alpha   90.00
_cell.angle_beta   90.00
_cell.angle_gamma   90.00
#
_symmetry.space_group_name_H-M   'P 1'
#
loop_
_entity.id
_entity.type
_entity.pdbx_description
1 polymer ?
#
loop_
_entity_poly.entity_id
_entity_poly.type
_entity_poly.pdbx_seq_one_letter_code
_entity_poly.pdbx_strand_id
1 'polypeptide(L)'
;MADIVNELGKEAESKKRAFKILAIDGGGIRGIIPAIVLHELQKELSEPIWKYFDLICGTSTGGIIALALSVGKPVEEIVELYDGKSGLLFPRAKWYAGGLKRLGKVFCGDGGRFDGNSLEQVLKAEFIKDGQPFKMKDALTRLCIAAIDITNGRVVVYKSPHSVIYPTEQKMFADSEKEMWQVALATSAAPTFFPTVKILGAYCVDGGIWANNPSLVGLTEAIRSGFERDEINILSIGTGSAVFQIEEKRAKRMNLQRWGFGKGLVELAFEAQSQSVHNQVRGLLREDKYLRVQHDFKSNIGLDDVSRINDLKAAAYNLSRDYGHHIKTRFFRQLSQHSYRAN
;
A
#
# COMPACT_ATOMS: atom_id res chain seq x y z
N MET A 1 -40.30 30.35 17.87
CA MET A 1 -39.59 29.40 18.73
C MET A 1 -39.47 28.02 18.12
N ALA A 2 -40.50 27.47 17.46
CA ALA A 2 -40.40 26.16 16.80
C ALA A 2 -39.39 26.14 15.63
N ASP A 3 -39.27 27.22 14.87
CA ASP A 3 -38.36 27.33 13.75
C ASP A 3 -36.90 27.46 14.22
N ILE A 4 -36.62 28.14 15.33
CA ILE A 4 -35.28 28.24 15.93
C ILE A 4 -34.84 26.92 16.53
N VAL A 5 -35.77 26.15 17.12
CA VAL A 5 -35.48 24.78 17.62
C VAL A 5 -35.24 23.81 16.48
N ASN A 6 -35.94 24.01 15.33
CA ASN A 6 -35.74 23.19 14.13
C ASN A 6 -34.44 23.56 13.36
N GLU A 7 -34.02 24.83 13.38
CA GLU A 7 -32.72 25.26 12.85
C GLU A 7 -31.58 24.83 13.76
N LEU A 8 -31.72 24.98 15.07
CA LEU A 8 -30.75 24.47 16.06
C LEU A 8 -30.70 22.92 16.05
N GLY A 9 -31.83 22.25 15.76
CA GLY A 9 -31.89 20.81 15.55
C GLY A 9 -31.21 20.37 14.24
N LYS A 10 -31.27 21.19 13.19
CA LYS A 10 -30.57 20.95 11.91
C LYS A 10 -29.09 21.33 11.96
N GLU A 11 -28.69 22.32 12.77
CA GLU A 11 -27.27 22.61 13.06
C GLU A 11 -26.65 21.61 14.04
N ALA A 12 -27.48 21.00 14.92
CA ALA A 12 -27.13 19.87 15.77
C ALA A 12 -27.30 18.49 15.13
N GLU A 13 -27.84 18.39 13.91
CA GLU A 13 -27.54 17.29 12.99
C GLU A 13 -26.03 17.36 12.76
N SER A 14 -25.32 16.81 13.75
CA SER A 14 -23.88 16.74 13.86
C SER A 14 -23.31 16.61 12.45
N LYS A 15 -22.40 17.48 12.06
CA LYS A 15 -21.47 17.18 10.97
C LYS A 15 -20.94 15.78 11.27
N LYS A 16 -21.58 14.77 10.72
CA LYS A 16 -21.15 13.38 10.84
C LYS A 16 -19.66 13.37 10.49
N ARG A 17 -18.86 12.98 11.45
CA ARG A 17 -17.41 13.14 11.38
C ARG A 17 -16.87 12.21 10.31
N ALA A 18 -16.15 12.76 9.35
CA ALA A 18 -15.63 12.00 8.22
C ALA A 18 -14.71 10.85 8.67
N PHE A 19 -14.98 9.64 8.16
CA PHE A 19 -14.08 8.50 8.28
C PHE A 19 -12.96 8.65 7.25
N LYS A 20 -11.72 8.84 7.73
CA LYS A 20 -10.57 9.18 6.88
C LYS A 20 -9.71 7.95 6.60
N ILE A 21 -9.50 7.66 5.33
CA ILE A 21 -8.71 6.54 4.84
C ILE A 21 -7.44 7.04 4.17
N LEU A 22 -6.29 6.46 4.53
CA LEU A 22 -5.04 6.57 3.79
C LEU A 22 -4.85 5.29 2.99
N ALA A 23 -4.79 5.38 1.67
CA ALA A 23 -4.54 4.26 0.78
C ALA A 23 -3.20 4.45 0.06
N ILE A 24 -2.29 3.48 0.18
CA ILE A 24 -0.92 3.57 -0.35
C ILE A 24 -0.70 2.41 -1.34
N ASP A 25 -0.39 2.77 -2.59
CA ASP A 25 -0.21 1.81 -3.67
C ASP A 25 1.04 0.94 -3.53
N GLY A 26 1.00 -0.22 -4.17
CA GLY A 26 2.17 -1.02 -4.47
C GLY A 26 3.05 -0.42 -5.55
N GLY A 27 4.33 -0.81 -5.57
CA GLY A 27 5.25 -0.27 -6.58
C GLY A 27 6.74 -0.57 -6.38
N GLY A 28 7.11 -1.51 -5.55
CA GLY A 28 8.52 -1.87 -5.30
C GLY A 28 9.35 -0.68 -4.81
N ILE A 29 10.51 -0.41 -5.44
CA ILE A 29 11.39 0.73 -5.07
C ILE A 29 10.69 2.09 -5.18
N ARG A 30 9.66 2.19 -6.03
CA ARG A 30 8.89 3.42 -6.19
C ARG A 30 8.09 3.81 -4.92
N GLY A 31 8.05 2.92 -3.90
CA GLY A 31 7.53 3.21 -2.55
C GLY A 31 8.24 4.37 -1.84
N ILE A 32 9.41 4.78 -2.30
CA ILE A 32 10.07 6.00 -1.84
C ILE A 32 9.22 7.25 -2.09
N ILE A 33 8.36 7.25 -3.14
CA ILE A 33 7.47 8.38 -3.45
C ILE A 33 6.47 8.63 -2.32
N PRO A 34 5.57 7.69 -1.98
CA PRO A 34 4.65 7.89 -0.85
C PRO A 34 5.39 8.12 0.48
N ALA A 35 6.54 7.47 0.71
CA ALA A 35 7.33 7.69 1.92
C ALA A 35 7.79 9.15 2.05
N ILE A 36 8.36 9.75 0.99
CA ILE A 36 8.79 11.16 0.99
C ILE A 36 7.59 12.10 1.06
N VAL A 37 6.50 11.83 0.33
CA VAL A 37 5.28 12.66 0.42
C VAL A 37 4.77 12.72 1.85
N LEU A 38 4.68 11.58 2.52
CA LEU A 38 4.27 11.50 3.93
C LEU A 38 5.28 12.19 4.86
N HIS A 39 6.58 12.06 4.60
CA HIS A 39 7.62 12.73 5.37
C HIS A 39 7.52 14.26 5.27
N GLU A 40 7.37 14.80 4.07
CA GLU A 40 7.21 16.25 3.87
C GLU A 40 5.94 16.77 4.57
N LEU A 41 4.84 16.01 4.54
CA LEU A 41 3.63 16.35 5.26
C LEU A 41 3.83 16.31 6.78
N GLN A 42 4.54 15.28 7.30
CA GLN A 42 4.79 15.12 8.74
C GLN A 42 5.54 16.30 9.35
N LYS A 43 6.44 16.95 8.62
CA LYS A 43 7.21 18.11 9.12
C LYS A 43 6.35 19.27 9.60
N GLU A 44 5.14 19.38 9.09
CA GLU A 44 4.22 20.47 9.41
C GLU A 44 3.08 20.03 10.36
N LEU A 45 3.09 18.78 10.82
CA LEU A 45 2.06 18.22 11.69
C LEU A 45 2.56 18.16 13.13
N SER A 46 1.66 18.45 14.08
CA SER A 46 1.94 18.36 15.52
C SER A 46 1.88 16.92 16.05
N GLU A 47 1.18 16.04 15.33
CA GLU A 47 0.96 14.65 15.73
C GLU A 47 1.40 13.69 14.63
N PRO A 48 1.71 12.43 14.94
CA PRO A 48 2.05 11.43 13.93
C PRO A 48 0.92 11.22 12.92
N ILE A 49 1.28 10.98 11.66
CA ILE A 49 0.33 10.84 10.53
C ILE A 49 -0.76 9.82 10.81
N TRP A 50 -0.43 8.68 11.44
CA TRP A 50 -1.42 7.65 11.72
C TRP A 50 -2.59 8.12 12.60
N LYS A 51 -2.39 9.15 13.44
CA LYS A 51 -3.46 9.74 14.28
C LYS A 51 -4.51 10.51 13.48
N TYR A 52 -4.23 10.86 12.24
CA TYR A 52 -5.15 11.60 11.38
C TYR A 52 -6.05 10.71 10.54
N PHE A 53 -5.78 9.41 10.49
CA PHE A 53 -6.54 8.44 9.67
C PHE A 53 -7.21 7.38 10.53
N ASP A 54 -8.46 7.06 10.20
CA ASP A 54 -9.25 6.02 10.85
C ASP A 54 -8.92 4.62 10.33
N LEU A 55 -8.39 4.54 9.11
CA LEU A 55 -7.96 3.31 8.45
C LEU A 55 -6.78 3.61 7.53
N ILE A 56 -5.75 2.77 7.58
CA ILE A 56 -4.65 2.79 6.62
C ILE A 56 -4.68 1.50 5.81
N CYS A 57 -4.72 1.63 4.49
CA CYS A 57 -4.69 0.51 3.55
C CYS A 57 -3.41 0.53 2.74
N GLY A 58 -2.80 -0.62 2.55
CA GLY A 58 -1.57 -0.72 1.76
C GLY A 58 -1.46 -2.03 0.99
N THR A 59 -0.71 -1.98 -0.11
CA THR A 59 -0.37 -3.14 -0.91
C THR A 59 1.11 -3.13 -1.21
N SER A 60 1.79 -4.30 -1.13
CA SER A 60 3.21 -4.41 -1.46
C SER A 60 4.04 -3.40 -0.65
N THR A 61 4.84 -2.57 -1.30
CA THR A 61 5.59 -1.48 -0.67
C THR A 61 4.70 -0.54 0.16
N GLY A 62 3.49 -0.23 -0.34
CA GLY A 62 2.50 0.56 0.42
C GLY A 62 1.99 -0.17 1.67
N GLY A 63 1.94 -1.51 1.63
CA GLY A 63 1.63 -2.35 2.79
C GLY A 63 2.71 -2.26 3.87
N ILE A 64 3.98 -2.27 3.48
CA ILE A 64 5.12 -2.07 4.39
C ILE A 64 5.03 -0.70 5.07
N ILE A 65 4.76 0.36 4.30
CA ILE A 65 4.58 1.73 4.83
C ILE A 65 3.39 1.80 5.78
N ALA A 66 2.25 1.21 5.41
CA ALA A 66 1.04 1.19 6.25
C ALA A 66 1.28 0.50 7.60
N LEU A 67 1.94 -0.66 7.59
CA LEU A 67 2.32 -1.39 8.80
C LEU A 67 3.27 -0.58 9.67
N ALA A 68 4.30 0.05 9.09
CA ALA A 68 5.27 0.86 9.81
C ALA A 68 4.60 2.09 10.47
N LEU A 69 3.74 2.80 9.74
CA LEU A 69 2.95 3.90 10.30
C LEU A 69 2.08 3.44 11.47
N SER A 70 1.47 2.28 11.35
CA SER A 70 0.52 1.78 12.36
C SER A 70 1.16 1.38 13.69
N VAL A 71 2.45 1.15 13.73
CA VAL A 71 3.20 0.92 14.98
C VAL A 71 3.89 2.19 15.51
N GLY A 72 3.60 3.33 14.90
CA GLY A 72 4.15 4.62 15.30
C GLY A 72 5.61 4.83 14.87
N LYS A 73 6.10 4.10 13.87
CA LYS A 73 7.45 4.29 13.34
C LYS A 73 7.58 5.70 12.74
N PRO A 74 8.66 6.45 13.07
CA PRO A 74 8.94 7.75 12.46
C PRO A 74 8.99 7.66 10.93
N VAL A 75 8.41 8.63 10.24
CA VAL A 75 8.33 8.59 8.77
C VAL A 75 9.72 8.71 8.14
N GLU A 76 10.66 9.35 8.81
CA GLU A 76 12.08 9.43 8.45
C GLU A 76 12.71 8.03 8.31
N GLU A 77 12.42 7.11 9.25
CA GLU A 77 12.90 5.73 9.18
C GLU A 77 12.27 4.96 8.03
N ILE A 78 11.01 5.29 7.68
CA ILE A 78 10.34 4.71 6.51
C ILE A 78 11.00 5.19 5.21
N VAL A 79 11.41 6.47 5.12
CA VAL A 79 12.17 6.97 3.97
C VAL A 79 13.52 6.27 3.89
N GLU A 80 14.25 6.13 5.00
CA GLU A 80 15.55 5.48 5.07
C GLU A 80 15.51 4.01 4.62
N LEU A 81 14.38 3.32 4.87
CA LEU A 81 14.16 1.96 4.39
C LEU A 81 14.27 1.87 2.86
N TYR A 82 13.76 2.87 2.13
CA TYR A 82 13.80 2.92 0.67
C TYR A 82 15.04 3.62 0.10
N ASP A 83 15.60 4.60 0.79
CA ASP A 83 16.78 5.35 0.33
C ASP A 83 18.07 4.63 0.73
N GLY A 84 18.31 4.46 2.02
CA GLY A 84 19.54 3.89 2.54
C GLY A 84 19.63 2.36 2.43
N LYS A 85 18.49 1.66 2.62
CA LYS A 85 18.43 0.19 2.58
C LYS A 85 17.93 -0.38 1.25
N SER A 86 17.76 0.45 0.21
CA SER A 86 17.26 0.02 -1.10
C SER A 86 18.03 -1.16 -1.71
N GLY A 87 19.33 -1.19 -1.53
CA GLY A 87 20.20 -2.30 -1.98
C GLY A 87 19.98 -3.62 -1.24
N LEU A 88 19.36 -3.59 -0.04
CA LEU A 88 18.99 -4.78 0.74
C LEU A 88 17.56 -5.22 0.36
N LEU A 89 16.64 -4.28 0.15
CA LEU A 89 15.27 -4.57 -0.31
C LEU A 89 15.24 -5.08 -1.75
N PHE A 90 16.07 -4.47 -2.62
CA PHE A 90 16.17 -4.79 -4.04
C PHE A 90 17.64 -5.06 -4.37
N PRO A 91 18.23 -6.16 -3.89
CA PRO A 91 19.63 -6.45 -4.13
C PRO A 91 19.89 -6.50 -5.62
N ARG A 92 20.93 -5.81 -6.10
CA ARG A 92 21.33 -5.89 -7.51
C ARG A 92 21.47 -7.36 -7.87
N ALA A 93 20.68 -7.83 -8.82
CA ALA A 93 20.82 -9.18 -9.33
C ALA A 93 22.29 -9.34 -9.73
N LYS A 94 23.06 -10.15 -8.97
CA LYS A 94 24.44 -10.43 -9.32
C LYS A 94 24.43 -11.02 -10.70
N TRP A 95 24.95 -10.27 -11.66
CA TRP A 95 25.10 -10.73 -13.04
C TRP A 95 26.22 -11.79 -13.02
N TYR A 96 25.85 -13.03 -12.63
CA TYR A 96 26.78 -14.14 -12.77
C TYR A 96 27.03 -14.36 -14.26
N ALA A 97 28.30 -14.28 -14.67
CA ALA A 97 28.82 -14.62 -15.99
C ALA A 97 28.64 -16.13 -16.28
N GLY A 98 27.41 -16.54 -16.62
CA GLY A 98 27.06 -17.94 -16.86
C GLY A 98 25.68 -18.05 -17.47
N GLY A 99 25.54 -17.65 -18.75
CA GLY A 99 24.24 -17.54 -19.44
C GLY A 99 23.38 -18.80 -19.43
N LEU A 100 23.97 -20.02 -19.49
CA LEU A 100 23.20 -21.28 -19.49
C LEU A 100 22.67 -21.69 -18.11
N LYS A 101 23.41 -21.42 -17.02
CA LYS A 101 22.94 -21.73 -15.65
C LYS A 101 21.78 -20.86 -15.20
N ARG A 102 21.60 -19.68 -15.79
CA ARG A 102 20.50 -18.74 -15.48
C ARG A 102 19.19 -19.17 -16.14
N LEU A 103 19.23 -19.70 -17.36
CA LEU A 103 18.06 -20.30 -18.02
C LEU A 103 17.51 -21.46 -17.18
N GLY A 104 18.36 -22.33 -16.64
CA GLY A 104 17.94 -23.43 -15.77
C GLY A 104 17.30 -22.96 -14.47
N LYS A 105 17.83 -21.91 -13.80
CA LYS A 105 17.22 -21.36 -12.57
C LYS A 105 15.89 -20.65 -12.80
N VAL A 106 15.71 -19.98 -13.95
CA VAL A 106 14.43 -19.35 -14.31
C VAL A 106 13.36 -20.38 -14.65
N PHE A 107 13.77 -21.53 -15.22
CA PHE A 107 12.82 -22.58 -15.63
C PHE A 107 12.65 -23.72 -14.61
N CYS A 108 13.61 -23.93 -13.73
CA CYS A 108 13.63 -25.11 -12.82
C CYS A 108 14.07 -24.78 -11.38
N GLY A 109 14.23 -23.52 -11.00
CA GLY A 109 14.75 -23.13 -9.70
C GLY A 109 13.71 -22.52 -8.76
N ASP A 110 14.07 -22.41 -7.48
CA ASP A 110 13.27 -21.83 -6.39
C ASP A 110 12.99 -20.33 -6.59
N GLY A 111 12.26 -20.03 -7.60
CA GLY A 111 11.30 -19.03 -7.88
C GLY A 111 11.58 -17.58 -7.55
N GLY A 112 12.36 -16.81 -8.21
CA GLY A 112 12.38 -15.36 -8.12
C GLY A 112 13.69 -14.75 -8.62
N ARG A 113 13.63 -13.46 -9.00
CA ARG A 113 14.83 -12.71 -9.40
C ARG A 113 15.73 -12.40 -8.21
N PHE A 114 15.12 -12.20 -7.04
CA PHE A 114 15.78 -11.86 -5.79
C PHE A 114 15.70 -13.01 -4.80
N ASP A 115 16.71 -13.08 -3.93
CA ASP A 115 16.66 -13.94 -2.76
C ASP A 115 15.71 -13.31 -1.73
N GLY A 116 14.64 -14.04 -1.37
CA GLY A 116 13.68 -13.60 -0.36
C GLY A 116 14.28 -13.41 1.04
N ASN A 117 15.41 -14.03 1.32
CA ASN A 117 16.06 -13.97 2.64
C ASN A 117 16.48 -12.55 3.03
N SER A 118 16.98 -11.75 2.08
CA SER A 118 17.40 -10.36 2.36
C SER A 118 16.21 -9.50 2.74
N LEU A 119 15.10 -9.59 2.00
CA LEU A 119 13.86 -8.87 2.31
C LEU A 119 13.29 -9.32 3.66
N GLU A 120 13.25 -10.62 3.93
CA GLU A 120 12.77 -11.17 5.20
C GLU A 120 13.59 -10.65 6.38
N GLN A 121 14.92 -10.64 6.29
CA GLN A 121 15.79 -10.13 7.36
C GLN A 121 15.55 -8.64 7.63
N VAL A 122 15.42 -7.83 6.58
CA VAL A 122 15.11 -6.40 6.72
C VAL A 122 13.77 -6.22 7.41
N LEU A 123 12.71 -6.91 6.94
CA LEU A 123 11.38 -6.76 7.51
C LEU A 123 11.30 -7.27 8.96
N LYS A 124 12.00 -8.35 9.30
CA LYS A 124 12.12 -8.80 10.69
C LYS A 124 12.75 -7.73 11.58
N ALA A 125 13.84 -7.11 11.12
CA ALA A 125 14.48 -6.04 11.86
C ALA A 125 13.62 -4.79 12.01
N GLU A 126 12.82 -4.46 10.98
CA GLU A 126 11.94 -3.30 11.00
C GLU A 126 10.71 -3.47 11.90
N PHE A 127 10.19 -4.69 12.05
CA PHE A 127 8.98 -4.97 12.81
C PHE A 127 9.24 -5.72 14.12
N ILE A 128 10.29 -5.30 14.83
CA ILE A 128 10.64 -5.80 16.17
C ILE A 128 10.72 -4.65 17.17
N LYS A 129 10.26 -4.89 18.40
CA LYS A 129 10.41 -3.98 19.53
C LYS A 129 10.75 -4.79 20.78
N ASP A 130 11.78 -4.38 21.50
CA ASP A 130 12.24 -5.04 22.73
C ASP A 130 12.45 -6.56 22.56
N GLY A 131 12.97 -6.98 21.38
CA GLY A 131 13.21 -8.37 21.03
C GLY A 131 11.97 -9.17 20.65
N GLN A 132 10.78 -8.56 20.62
CA GLN A 132 9.52 -9.21 20.23
C GLN A 132 9.00 -8.66 18.91
N PRO A 133 8.50 -9.51 17.97
CA PRO A 133 7.90 -9.03 16.74
C PRO A 133 6.56 -8.35 17.01
N PHE A 134 6.31 -7.23 16.32
CA PHE A 134 4.99 -6.63 16.31
C PHE A 134 3.98 -7.58 15.66
N LYS A 135 2.79 -7.67 16.25
CA LYS A 135 1.64 -8.41 15.74
C LYS A 135 0.58 -7.45 15.20
N MET A 136 -0.32 -7.95 14.37
CA MET A 136 -1.42 -7.14 13.80
C MET A 136 -2.30 -6.48 14.87
N LYS A 137 -2.42 -7.08 16.06
CA LYS A 137 -3.13 -6.49 17.21
C LYS A 137 -2.42 -5.30 17.85
N ASP A 138 -1.12 -5.12 17.60
CA ASP A 138 -0.33 -4.02 18.15
C ASP A 138 -0.46 -2.74 17.31
N ALA A 139 -1.25 -2.78 16.24
CA ALA A 139 -1.52 -1.62 15.42
C ALA A 139 -2.24 -0.52 16.21
N LEU A 140 -1.78 0.71 16.06
CA LEU A 140 -2.35 1.91 16.69
C LEU A 140 -3.53 2.52 15.92
N THR A 141 -3.79 2.02 14.71
CA THR A 141 -4.93 2.38 13.86
C THR A 141 -5.40 1.17 13.06
N ARG A 142 -6.59 1.25 12.45
CA ARG A 142 -7.11 0.16 11.63
C ARG A 142 -6.24 -0.06 10.40
N LEU A 143 -6.05 -1.33 10.04
CA LEU A 143 -5.24 -1.74 8.89
C LEU A 143 -6.01 -2.66 7.95
N CYS A 144 -5.75 -2.49 6.64
CA CYS A 144 -6.10 -3.44 5.59
C CYS A 144 -4.90 -3.61 4.66
N ILE A 145 -4.30 -4.81 4.64
CA ILE A 145 -3.12 -5.14 3.85
C ILE A 145 -3.46 -6.25 2.87
N ALA A 146 -3.36 -5.95 1.56
CA ALA A 146 -3.75 -6.86 0.50
C ALA A 146 -2.67 -7.90 0.19
N ALA A 147 -3.07 -9.16 -0.03
CA ALA A 147 -2.22 -10.25 -0.51
C ALA A 147 -3.07 -11.27 -1.29
N ILE A 148 -2.43 -12.33 -1.81
CA ILE A 148 -3.11 -13.48 -2.43
C ILE A 148 -2.62 -14.76 -1.76
N ASP A 149 -3.54 -15.58 -1.28
CA ASP A 149 -3.29 -16.94 -0.81
C ASP A 149 -3.42 -17.90 -2.02
N ILE A 150 -2.28 -18.30 -2.59
CA ILE A 150 -2.25 -19.19 -3.75
C ILE A 150 -2.46 -20.66 -3.40
N THR A 151 -2.34 -21.03 -2.13
CA THR A 151 -2.67 -22.39 -1.66
C THR A 151 -4.16 -22.66 -1.76
N ASN A 152 -4.98 -21.66 -1.41
CA ASN A 152 -6.42 -21.76 -1.42
C ASN A 152 -7.08 -21.03 -2.60
N GLY A 153 -6.29 -20.43 -3.49
CA GLY A 153 -6.78 -19.73 -4.68
C GLY A 153 -7.68 -18.52 -4.38
N ARG A 154 -7.34 -17.72 -3.36
CA ARG A 154 -8.20 -16.60 -2.91
C ARG A 154 -7.41 -15.33 -2.65
N VAL A 155 -8.07 -14.20 -2.84
CA VAL A 155 -7.57 -12.90 -2.37
C VAL A 155 -7.71 -12.82 -0.84
N VAL A 156 -6.74 -12.15 -0.20
CA VAL A 156 -6.70 -11.97 1.25
C VAL A 156 -6.49 -10.50 1.58
N VAL A 157 -7.19 -10.01 2.60
CA VAL A 157 -6.91 -8.72 3.23
C VAL A 157 -6.58 -9.03 4.69
N TYR A 158 -5.32 -8.89 5.07
CA TYR A 158 -4.90 -8.97 6.47
C TYR A 158 -5.33 -7.70 7.20
N LYS A 159 -5.98 -7.86 8.35
CA LYS A 159 -6.57 -6.76 9.11
C LYS A 159 -6.06 -6.74 10.54
N SER A 160 -5.88 -5.53 11.08
CA SER A 160 -5.84 -5.36 12.54
C SER A 160 -7.21 -5.72 13.14
N PRO A 161 -7.27 -6.14 14.41
CA PRO A 161 -8.54 -6.43 15.06
C PRO A 161 -9.34 -5.11 15.20
N HIS A 162 -10.33 -4.91 14.34
CA HIS A 162 -11.25 -3.80 14.45
C HIS A 162 -12.68 -4.27 14.25
N SER A 163 -13.60 -3.72 15.05
CA SER A 163 -15.00 -4.08 15.04
C SER A 163 -15.62 -3.69 13.69
N VAL A 164 -16.25 -4.66 13.06
CA VAL A 164 -17.24 -4.45 11.99
C VAL A 164 -18.62 -4.69 12.63
N ILE A 165 -19.66 -4.06 12.12
CA ILE A 165 -21.04 -4.12 12.63
C ILE A 165 -21.58 -5.58 12.71
N TYR A 166 -20.91 -6.51 12.06
CA TYR A 166 -21.29 -7.93 12.08
C TYR A 166 -20.29 -8.77 12.91
N PRO A 167 -20.53 -8.95 14.23
CA PRO A 167 -19.60 -9.65 15.14
C PRO A 167 -19.52 -11.17 14.93
N THR A 168 -20.31 -11.74 14.02
CA THR A 168 -20.40 -13.18 13.82
C THR A 168 -19.29 -13.82 13.01
N GLU A 169 -18.37 -13.05 12.44
CA GLU A 169 -17.23 -13.62 11.72
C GLU A 169 -16.03 -13.79 12.65
N GLN A 170 -15.95 -14.94 13.35
CA GLN A 170 -14.76 -15.41 14.09
C GLN A 170 -13.45 -15.30 13.30
N LYS A 171 -13.51 -15.15 11.98
CA LYS A 171 -12.36 -14.93 11.09
C LYS A 171 -11.66 -13.58 11.28
N MET A 172 -12.31 -12.57 11.85
CA MET A 172 -11.71 -11.25 12.03
C MET A 172 -10.58 -11.23 13.05
N PHE A 173 -10.64 -12.10 14.05
CA PHE A 173 -9.56 -12.26 15.04
C PHE A 173 -8.43 -13.18 14.55
N ALA A 174 -8.61 -13.88 13.44
CA ALA A 174 -7.62 -14.81 12.89
C ALA A 174 -6.29 -14.13 12.49
N ASP A 175 -6.32 -12.81 12.22
CA ASP A 175 -5.12 -12.06 11.83
C ASP A 175 -4.42 -11.40 13.02
N SER A 176 -5.07 -11.26 14.18
CA SER A 176 -4.57 -10.50 15.34
C SER A 176 -3.19 -10.96 15.81
N GLU A 177 -2.93 -12.27 15.82
CA GLU A 177 -1.68 -12.86 16.26
C GLU A 177 -0.61 -12.99 15.17
N LYS A 178 -0.93 -12.62 13.91
CA LYS A 178 0.04 -12.64 12.82
C LYS A 178 1.11 -11.57 13.05
N GLU A 179 2.36 -11.96 12.86
CA GLU A 179 3.49 -11.04 12.93
C GLU A 179 3.50 -10.09 11.73
N MET A 180 3.69 -8.80 11.97
CA MET A 180 3.63 -7.78 10.92
C MET A 180 4.69 -7.96 9.84
N TRP A 181 5.88 -8.45 10.19
CA TRP A 181 6.92 -8.75 9.18
C TRP A 181 6.47 -9.85 8.20
N GLN A 182 5.70 -10.84 8.67
CA GLN A 182 5.15 -11.89 7.80
C GLN A 182 4.11 -11.31 6.84
N VAL A 183 3.22 -10.45 7.35
CA VAL A 183 2.21 -9.77 6.53
C VAL A 183 2.88 -8.84 5.52
N ALA A 184 3.93 -8.10 5.93
CA ALA A 184 4.74 -7.26 5.05
C ALA A 184 5.41 -8.08 3.94
N LEU A 185 5.96 -9.23 4.29
CA LEU A 185 6.59 -10.14 3.34
C LEU A 185 5.57 -10.73 2.35
N ALA A 186 4.39 -11.15 2.84
CA ALA A 186 3.33 -11.69 1.98
C ALA A 186 2.80 -10.68 0.97
N THR A 187 2.53 -9.45 1.43
CA THR A 187 2.00 -8.40 0.55
C THR A 187 3.00 -7.94 -0.51
N SER A 188 4.32 -8.13 -0.26
CA SER A 188 5.41 -7.69 -1.15
C SER A 188 6.09 -8.82 -1.94
N ALA A 189 5.61 -10.06 -1.84
CA ALA A 189 6.14 -11.20 -2.60
C ALA A 189 5.67 -11.18 -4.07
N ALA A 190 6.11 -10.17 -4.83
CA ALA A 190 5.72 -9.98 -6.23
C ALA A 190 6.20 -11.16 -7.11
N PRO A 191 5.29 -11.86 -7.81
CA PRO A 191 5.66 -12.96 -8.70
C PRO A 191 6.72 -12.54 -9.70
N THR A 192 7.64 -13.42 -10.02
CA THR A 192 8.83 -13.22 -10.86
C THR A 192 9.95 -12.39 -10.22
N PHE A 193 9.66 -11.56 -9.22
CA PHE A 193 10.67 -10.79 -8.48
C PHE A 193 11.13 -11.51 -7.21
N PHE A 194 10.18 -12.01 -6.42
CA PHE A 194 10.45 -12.70 -5.14
C PHE A 194 9.82 -14.10 -5.14
N PRO A 195 10.38 -15.01 -4.32
CA PRO A 195 9.73 -16.31 -4.08
C PRO A 195 8.41 -16.13 -3.32
N THR A 196 7.54 -17.14 -3.41
CA THR A 196 6.32 -17.20 -2.60
C THR A 196 6.67 -17.33 -1.12
N VAL A 197 5.83 -16.74 -0.28
CA VAL A 197 6.04 -16.70 1.18
C VAL A 197 5.01 -17.58 1.89
N LYS A 198 5.48 -18.42 2.81
CA LYS A 198 4.58 -19.29 3.60
C LYS A 198 4.20 -18.59 4.90
N ILE A 199 2.90 -18.32 5.08
CA ILE A 199 2.33 -17.76 6.31
C ILE A 199 1.29 -18.73 6.85
N LEU A 200 1.49 -19.24 8.06
CA LEU A 200 0.55 -20.13 8.78
C LEU A 200 0.00 -21.26 7.90
N GLY A 201 0.88 -21.87 7.07
CA GLY A 201 0.51 -23.00 6.23
C GLY A 201 0.05 -22.63 4.81
N ALA A 202 -0.27 -21.39 4.51
CA ALA A 202 -0.64 -20.92 3.18
C ALA A 202 0.54 -20.24 2.48
N TYR A 203 0.73 -20.50 1.18
CA TYR A 203 1.67 -19.76 0.36
C TYR A 203 1.01 -18.49 -0.17
N CYS A 204 1.68 -17.37 0.02
CA CYS A 204 1.18 -16.04 -0.37
C CYS A 204 2.06 -15.39 -1.43
N VAL A 205 1.45 -14.53 -2.23
CA VAL A 205 2.09 -13.62 -3.17
C VAL A 205 1.50 -12.23 -3.06
N ASP A 206 2.18 -11.26 -3.65
CA ASP A 206 1.85 -9.83 -3.63
C ASP A 206 0.39 -9.55 -4.03
N GLY A 207 -0.25 -8.70 -3.25
CA GLY A 207 -1.62 -8.24 -3.48
C GLY A 207 -1.80 -7.34 -4.70
N GLY A 208 -0.72 -6.81 -5.28
CA GLY A 208 -0.76 -5.84 -6.36
C GLY A 208 -1.43 -6.33 -7.64
N ILE A 209 -1.50 -7.65 -7.83
CA ILE A 209 -2.20 -8.24 -8.99
C ILE A 209 -3.69 -7.91 -8.96
N TRP A 210 -4.32 -7.81 -7.77
CA TRP A 210 -5.76 -7.57 -7.65
C TRP A 210 -6.14 -6.27 -6.92
N ALA A 211 -5.25 -5.72 -6.10
CA ALA A 211 -5.49 -4.53 -5.28
C ALA A 211 -4.23 -3.65 -5.17
N ASN A 212 -3.54 -3.37 -6.30
CA ASN A 212 -2.35 -2.53 -6.28
C ASN A 212 -2.65 -1.14 -5.70
N ASN A 213 -3.79 -0.55 -6.08
CA ASN A 213 -4.38 0.59 -5.40
C ASN A 213 -5.42 0.10 -4.40
N PRO A 214 -5.16 0.16 -3.08
CA PRO A 214 -6.07 -0.39 -2.07
C PRO A 214 -7.23 0.54 -1.70
N SER A 215 -7.48 1.62 -2.44
CA SER A 215 -8.55 2.58 -2.12
C SER A 215 -9.93 1.93 -2.09
N LEU A 216 -10.23 1.00 -3.01
CA LEU A 216 -11.52 0.31 -3.03
C LEU A 216 -11.64 -0.69 -1.88
N VAL A 217 -10.52 -1.31 -1.46
CA VAL A 217 -10.48 -2.16 -0.26
C VAL A 217 -10.86 -1.33 0.97
N GLY A 218 -10.25 -0.15 1.14
CA GLY A 218 -10.55 0.75 2.24
C GLY A 218 -11.99 1.29 2.21
N LEU A 219 -12.49 1.67 1.03
CA LEU A 219 -13.87 2.11 0.85
C LEU A 219 -14.86 1.01 1.26
N THR A 220 -14.64 -0.20 0.78
CA THR A 220 -15.49 -1.35 1.11
C THR A 220 -15.46 -1.66 2.60
N GLU A 221 -14.29 -1.57 3.25
CA GLU A 221 -14.15 -1.81 4.68
C GLU A 221 -14.88 -0.75 5.51
N ALA A 222 -14.81 0.52 5.13
CA ALA A 222 -15.53 1.60 5.79
C ALA A 222 -17.05 1.42 5.66
N ILE A 223 -17.55 1.08 4.47
CA ILE A 223 -18.99 0.81 4.25
C ILE A 223 -19.44 -0.40 5.07
N ARG A 224 -18.65 -1.47 5.12
CA ARG A 224 -18.93 -2.65 5.99
C ARG A 224 -18.89 -2.31 7.48
N SER A 225 -18.16 -1.27 7.86
CA SER A 225 -18.12 -0.74 9.22
C SER A 225 -19.29 0.22 9.52
N GLY A 226 -20.23 0.39 8.58
CA GLY A 226 -21.46 1.17 8.76
C GLY A 226 -21.36 2.64 8.38
N PHE A 227 -20.27 3.06 7.74
CA PHE A 227 -20.14 4.44 7.28
C PHE A 227 -20.80 4.62 5.90
N GLU A 228 -21.55 5.68 5.76
CA GLU A 228 -22.13 6.08 4.48
C GLU A 228 -21.06 6.68 3.57
N ARG A 229 -21.24 6.58 2.25
CA ARG A 229 -20.26 7.10 1.27
C ARG A 229 -19.93 8.58 1.46
N ASP A 230 -20.90 9.38 1.86
CA ASP A 230 -20.71 10.80 2.11
C ASP A 230 -19.92 11.13 3.38
N GLU A 231 -19.74 10.14 4.26
CA GLU A 231 -18.94 10.24 5.47
C GLU A 231 -17.48 9.83 5.23
N ILE A 232 -17.16 9.20 4.10
CA ILE A 232 -15.84 8.61 3.83
C ILE A 232 -14.98 9.57 3.00
N ASN A 233 -13.78 9.87 3.50
CA ASN A 233 -12.76 10.64 2.79
C ASN A 233 -11.52 9.76 2.55
N ILE A 234 -11.03 9.71 1.32
CA ILE A 234 -9.87 8.89 0.96
C ILE A 234 -8.74 9.75 0.40
N LEU A 235 -7.58 9.68 1.05
CA LEU A 235 -6.31 10.10 0.48
C LEU A 235 -5.62 8.88 -0.12
N SER A 236 -5.45 8.86 -1.43
CA SER A 236 -4.79 7.78 -2.16
C SER A 236 -3.46 8.27 -2.70
N ILE A 237 -2.35 7.67 -2.24
CA ILE A 237 -1.00 8.03 -2.67
C ILE A 237 -0.43 6.89 -3.51
N GLY A 238 -0.15 7.20 -4.79
CA GLY A 238 0.44 6.27 -5.72
C GLY A 238 1.96 6.27 -5.68
N THR A 239 2.52 5.28 -6.35
CA THR A 239 3.97 5.09 -6.50
C THR A 239 4.50 5.58 -7.84
N GLY A 240 3.70 6.40 -8.55
CA GLY A 240 3.98 6.84 -9.90
C GLY A 240 3.50 5.84 -10.96
N SER A 241 2.91 6.35 -12.02
CA SER A 241 2.53 5.58 -13.19
C SER A 241 3.49 5.87 -14.33
N ALA A 242 3.71 4.86 -15.19
CA ALA A 242 4.34 5.06 -16.46
C ALA A 242 3.35 4.64 -17.54
N VAL A 243 3.19 5.48 -18.53
CA VAL A 243 2.37 5.11 -19.68
C VAL A 243 2.99 3.88 -20.32
N PHE A 244 2.36 2.70 -20.09
CA PHE A 244 2.78 1.45 -20.69
C PHE A 244 2.35 1.47 -22.17
N GLN A 245 2.96 2.38 -22.94
CA GLN A 245 2.71 2.49 -24.36
C GLN A 245 3.67 1.56 -25.12
N ILE A 246 3.09 0.67 -25.87
CA ILE A 246 3.83 -0.18 -26.81
C ILE A 246 3.50 0.29 -28.21
N GLU A 247 4.51 0.60 -29.01
CA GLU A 247 4.31 0.91 -30.42
C GLU A 247 3.55 -0.22 -31.13
N GLU A 248 2.63 0.10 -32.04
CA GLU A 248 1.76 -0.84 -32.72
C GLU A 248 2.52 -2.03 -33.35
N LYS A 249 3.65 -1.73 -34.02
CA LYS A 249 4.50 -2.78 -34.63
C LYS A 249 5.05 -3.76 -33.60
N ARG A 250 5.32 -3.30 -32.37
CA ARG A 250 5.81 -4.12 -31.28
C ARG A 250 4.66 -4.86 -30.58
N ALA A 251 3.52 -4.22 -30.42
CA ALA A 251 2.33 -4.81 -29.82
C ALA A 251 1.85 -6.06 -30.58
N LYS A 252 1.84 -6.01 -31.92
CA LYS A 252 1.49 -7.16 -32.81
C LYS A 252 2.41 -8.36 -32.65
N ARG A 253 3.57 -8.22 -32.02
CA ARG A 253 4.61 -9.28 -31.92
C ARG A 253 4.98 -9.58 -30.45
N MET A 254 4.06 -9.32 -29.51
CA MET A 254 4.30 -9.62 -28.09
C MET A 254 4.37 -11.14 -27.88
N ASN A 255 5.42 -11.59 -27.22
CA ASN A 255 5.64 -12.97 -26.83
C ASN A 255 6.27 -13.00 -25.42
N LEU A 256 6.47 -14.19 -24.85
CA LEU A 256 7.00 -14.36 -23.50
C LEU A 256 8.32 -13.60 -23.26
N GLN A 257 9.24 -13.62 -24.24
CA GLN A 257 10.51 -12.91 -24.15
C GLN A 257 10.31 -11.39 -24.12
N ARG A 258 9.41 -10.85 -24.93
CA ARG A 258 9.09 -9.40 -24.97
C ARG A 258 8.33 -8.93 -23.73
N TRP A 259 7.58 -9.81 -23.10
CA TRP A 259 7.00 -9.58 -21.77
C TRP A 259 8.03 -9.71 -20.64
N GLY A 260 9.33 -9.87 -20.97
CA GLY A 260 10.40 -9.96 -19.97
C GLY A 260 10.24 -11.17 -19.04
N PHE A 261 9.84 -12.32 -19.60
CA PHE A 261 9.57 -13.54 -18.83
C PHE A 261 8.57 -13.32 -17.68
N GLY A 262 7.52 -12.56 -17.93
CA GLY A 262 6.44 -12.28 -16.99
C GLY A 262 6.57 -10.98 -16.19
N LYS A 263 7.78 -10.37 -16.11
CA LYS A 263 7.98 -9.10 -15.39
C LYS A 263 7.09 -7.98 -15.94
N GLY A 264 7.09 -7.75 -17.25
CA GLY A 264 6.25 -6.73 -17.87
C GLY A 264 4.75 -7.01 -17.73
N LEU A 265 4.35 -8.28 -17.64
CA LEU A 265 2.96 -8.65 -17.41
C LEU A 265 2.52 -8.29 -15.97
N VAL A 266 3.38 -8.53 -14.97
CA VAL A 266 3.11 -8.16 -13.57
C VAL A 266 3.02 -6.64 -13.44
N GLU A 267 3.95 -5.90 -14.03
CA GLU A 267 3.92 -4.43 -14.02
C GLU A 267 2.65 -3.88 -14.70
N LEU A 268 2.25 -4.46 -15.83
CA LEU A 268 1.00 -4.09 -16.51
C LEU A 268 -0.23 -4.39 -15.66
N ALA A 269 -0.27 -5.55 -14.98
CA ALA A 269 -1.38 -5.91 -14.11
C ALA A 269 -1.52 -4.91 -12.95
N PHE A 270 -0.41 -4.52 -12.32
CA PHE A 270 -0.39 -3.54 -11.23
C PHE A 270 -0.91 -2.18 -11.71
N GLU A 271 -0.44 -1.72 -12.87
CA GLU A 271 -0.87 -0.43 -13.44
C GLU A 271 -2.35 -0.44 -13.83
N ALA A 272 -2.79 -1.47 -14.55
CA ALA A 272 -4.18 -1.60 -14.97
C ALA A 272 -5.15 -1.66 -13.78
N GLN A 273 -4.77 -2.39 -12.71
CA GLN A 273 -5.54 -2.47 -11.49
C GLN A 273 -5.61 -1.11 -10.79
N SER A 274 -4.48 -0.40 -10.68
CA SER A 274 -4.42 0.90 -10.03
C SER A 274 -5.30 1.93 -10.75
N GLN A 275 -5.24 1.99 -12.07
CA GLN A 275 -6.09 2.86 -12.90
C GLN A 275 -7.58 2.48 -12.78
N SER A 276 -7.89 1.18 -12.83
CA SER A 276 -9.26 0.68 -12.70
C SER A 276 -9.89 1.12 -11.38
N VAL A 277 -9.19 0.91 -10.26
CA VAL A 277 -9.68 1.31 -8.93
C VAL A 277 -9.80 2.82 -8.80
N HIS A 278 -8.82 3.59 -9.32
CA HIS A 278 -8.93 5.05 -9.34
C HIS A 278 -10.25 5.50 -9.99
N ASN A 279 -10.57 4.96 -11.18
CA ASN A 279 -11.77 5.30 -11.90
C ASN A 279 -13.04 4.85 -11.16
N GLN A 280 -13.04 3.65 -10.57
CA GLN A 280 -14.16 3.13 -9.79
C GLN A 280 -14.45 3.97 -8.54
N VAL A 281 -13.43 4.27 -7.73
CA VAL A 281 -13.59 5.07 -6.51
C VAL A 281 -14.02 6.49 -6.84
N ARG A 282 -13.48 7.09 -7.91
CA ARG A 282 -13.89 8.40 -8.41
C ARG A 282 -15.35 8.41 -8.89
N GLY A 283 -15.85 7.30 -9.42
CA GLY A 283 -17.26 7.15 -9.79
C GLY A 283 -18.20 6.89 -8.61
N LEU A 284 -17.69 6.31 -7.52
CA LEU A 284 -18.48 5.97 -6.34
C LEU A 284 -18.54 7.09 -5.30
N LEU A 285 -17.51 7.92 -5.20
CA LEU A 285 -17.40 9.02 -4.26
C LEU A 285 -17.50 10.37 -5.00
N ARG A 286 -17.97 11.38 -4.28
CA ARG A 286 -17.92 12.77 -4.75
C ARG A 286 -16.45 13.21 -4.88
N GLU A 287 -16.19 14.17 -5.77
CA GLU A 287 -14.84 14.66 -6.06
C GLU A 287 -14.14 15.23 -4.82
N ASP A 288 -14.89 15.84 -3.91
CA ASP A 288 -14.38 16.36 -2.64
C ASP A 288 -14.04 15.26 -1.60
N LYS A 289 -14.43 14.00 -1.84
CA LYS A 289 -14.23 12.86 -0.93
C LYS A 289 -13.03 11.98 -1.27
N TYR A 290 -12.51 12.08 -2.49
CA TYR A 290 -11.39 11.29 -2.95
C TYR A 290 -10.29 12.19 -3.51
N LEU A 291 -9.08 12.07 -2.99
CA LEU A 291 -7.90 12.75 -3.50
C LEU A 291 -6.85 11.72 -3.91
N ARG A 292 -6.53 11.67 -5.20
CA ARG A 292 -5.46 10.85 -5.74
C ARG A 292 -4.20 11.69 -5.95
N VAL A 293 -3.11 11.30 -5.32
CA VAL A 293 -1.78 11.88 -5.49
C VAL A 293 -0.95 10.90 -6.32
N GLN A 294 -0.64 11.28 -7.56
CA GLN A 294 0.06 10.41 -8.51
C GLN A 294 0.95 11.23 -9.43
N HIS A 295 2.10 10.68 -9.80
CA HIS A 295 3.03 11.25 -10.79
C HIS A 295 3.06 10.38 -12.04
N ASP A 296 2.99 11.01 -13.21
CA ASP A 296 3.10 10.33 -14.50
C ASP A 296 4.51 10.48 -15.07
N PHE A 297 5.24 9.38 -15.11
CA PHE A 297 6.58 9.35 -15.67
C PHE A 297 6.54 9.26 -17.20
N LYS A 298 7.43 9.99 -17.88
CA LYS A 298 7.59 9.93 -19.34
C LYS A 298 8.15 8.58 -19.83
N SER A 299 8.81 7.83 -18.95
CA SER A 299 9.39 6.52 -19.26
C SER A 299 9.14 5.56 -18.10
N ASN A 300 9.00 4.26 -18.39
CA ASN A 300 8.80 3.25 -17.36
C ASN A 300 10.01 3.17 -16.41
N ILE A 301 9.72 3.21 -15.09
CA ILE A 301 10.69 2.92 -14.03
C ILE A 301 10.26 1.59 -13.42
N GLY A 302 11.05 0.54 -13.63
CA GLY A 302 10.75 -0.79 -13.13
C GLY A 302 10.65 -0.86 -11.61
N LEU A 303 9.90 -1.83 -11.11
CA LEU A 303 9.67 -2.05 -9.67
C LEU A 303 10.96 -2.28 -8.87
N ASP A 304 12.05 -2.65 -9.55
CA ASP A 304 13.36 -2.96 -8.98
C ASP A 304 14.49 -2.05 -9.49
N ASP A 305 14.14 -0.94 -10.14
CA ASP A 305 15.13 -0.04 -10.77
C ASP A 305 15.67 1.01 -9.78
N VAL A 306 16.57 0.57 -8.91
CA VAL A 306 17.23 1.42 -7.90
C VAL A 306 18.07 2.53 -8.56
N SER A 307 18.49 2.38 -9.82
CA SER A 307 19.32 3.39 -10.51
C SER A 307 18.57 4.71 -10.75
N ARG A 308 17.23 4.67 -10.76
CA ARG A 308 16.35 5.82 -10.98
C ARG A 308 15.84 6.45 -9.67
N ILE A 309 16.44 6.11 -8.52
CA ILE A 309 15.96 6.59 -7.21
C ILE A 309 15.91 8.12 -7.10
N ASN A 310 16.84 8.82 -7.72
CA ASN A 310 16.86 10.30 -7.71
C ASN A 310 15.68 10.89 -8.50
N ASP A 311 15.24 10.25 -9.58
CA ASP A 311 14.07 10.69 -10.34
C ASP A 311 12.79 10.47 -9.51
N LEU A 312 12.72 9.35 -8.77
CA LEU A 312 11.62 9.06 -7.86
C LEU A 312 11.55 10.08 -6.72
N LYS A 313 12.69 10.44 -6.13
CA LYS A 313 12.78 11.48 -5.09
C LYS A 313 12.34 12.84 -5.62
N ALA A 314 12.80 13.25 -6.81
CA ALA A 314 12.39 14.49 -7.44
C ALA A 314 10.87 14.55 -7.70
N ALA A 315 10.29 13.45 -8.18
CA ALA A 315 8.84 13.31 -8.35
C ALA A 315 8.09 13.47 -7.02
N ALA A 316 8.58 12.84 -5.95
CA ALA A 316 7.98 12.91 -4.62
C ALA A 316 7.95 14.35 -4.06
N TYR A 317 9.06 15.08 -4.16
CA TYR A 317 9.13 16.48 -3.73
C TYR A 317 8.20 17.38 -4.55
N ASN A 318 8.09 17.14 -5.86
CA ASN A 318 7.15 17.88 -6.71
C ASN A 318 5.70 17.61 -6.28
N LEU A 319 5.33 16.34 -6.04
CA LEU A 319 4.00 15.98 -5.54
C LEU A 319 3.71 16.62 -4.17
N SER A 320 4.68 16.64 -3.27
CA SER A 320 4.53 17.27 -1.95
C SER A 320 4.26 18.76 -2.07
N ARG A 321 4.96 19.46 -2.95
CA ARG A 321 4.75 20.88 -3.23
C ARG A 321 3.38 21.13 -3.86
N ASP A 322 3.02 20.35 -4.88
CA ASP A 322 1.82 20.59 -5.68
C ASP A 322 0.54 20.20 -4.95
N TYR A 323 0.57 19.14 -4.13
CA TYR A 323 -0.59 18.62 -3.41
C TYR A 323 -0.61 18.91 -1.91
N GLY A 324 0.51 19.34 -1.31
CA GLY A 324 0.66 19.47 0.14
C GLY A 324 -0.43 20.32 0.80
N HIS A 325 -0.74 21.47 0.22
CA HIS A 325 -1.81 22.35 0.72
C HIS A 325 -3.19 21.66 0.67
N HIS A 326 -3.52 21.00 -0.45
CA HIS A 326 -4.81 20.30 -0.61
C HIS A 326 -4.94 19.13 0.37
N ILE A 327 -3.86 18.37 0.57
CA ILE A 327 -3.85 17.25 1.53
C ILE A 327 -4.06 17.78 2.94
N LYS A 328 -3.31 18.81 3.36
CA LYS A 328 -3.41 19.39 4.71
C LYS A 328 -4.81 19.92 5.00
N THR A 329 -5.39 20.68 4.08
CA THR A 329 -6.71 21.27 4.27
C THR A 329 -7.83 20.23 4.34
N ARG A 330 -7.70 19.08 3.68
CA ARG A 330 -8.74 18.04 3.62
C ARG A 330 -8.60 16.98 4.70
N PHE A 331 -7.37 16.60 5.07
CA PHE A 331 -7.12 15.42 5.91
C PHE A 331 -6.48 15.73 7.25
N PHE A 332 -5.71 16.83 7.39
CA PHE A 332 -4.89 17.08 8.56
C PHE A 332 -5.37 18.21 9.47
N ARG A 333 -6.54 18.79 9.22
CA ARG A 333 -7.12 19.81 10.12
C ARG A 333 -7.54 19.27 11.49
N GLN A 334 -7.91 17.99 11.53
CA GLN A 334 -8.40 17.33 12.75
C GLN A 334 -7.86 15.91 12.79
N LEU A 335 -7.55 15.43 14.00
CA LEU A 335 -7.20 14.04 14.24
C LEU A 335 -8.35 13.09 13.85
N SER A 336 -8.06 11.82 13.70
CA SER A 336 -9.07 10.75 13.60
C SER A 336 -9.96 10.81 14.85
N GLN A 337 -11.25 10.61 14.65
CA GLN A 337 -12.24 10.78 15.71
C GLN A 337 -12.99 9.49 16.04
N HIS A 338 -12.80 8.48 15.20
CA HIS A 338 -13.37 7.15 15.40
C HIS A 338 -12.36 6.32 16.18
N SER A 339 -12.55 6.26 17.51
CA SER A 339 -11.63 5.54 18.39
C SER A 339 -11.38 4.13 17.85
N TYR A 340 -10.11 3.80 17.68
CA TYR A 340 -9.65 2.44 17.48
C TYR A 340 -9.13 1.94 18.82
N ARG A 341 -9.80 0.92 19.38
CA ARG A 341 -9.26 0.14 20.49
C ARG A 341 -9.02 -1.26 19.95
N ALA A 342 -7.78 -1.67 19.92
CA ALA A 342 -7.45 -3.08 19.83
C ALA A 342 -7.94 -3.72 21.14
N ASN A 343 -9.03 -4.47 21.08
CA ASN A 343 -9.52 -5.25 22.24
C ASN A 343 -8.62 -6.45 22.47
#